data_3ecdc8713a4a09b31caf2f2f5c7e151d
#
_entry.id   3ecdc8713a4a09b31caf2f2f5c7e151d
#
_cell.length_a   1.000
_cell.length_b   1.000
_cell.length_c   1.000
_cell.angle_alpha   90.00
_cell.angle_beta   90.00
_cell.angle_gamma   90.00
#
_symmetry.space_group_name_H-M   'P 1'
#
loop_
_entity.id
_entity.type
_entity.pdbx_description
1 polymer ?
#
loop_
_entity_poly.entity_id
_entity_poly.type
_entity_poly.pdbx_seq_one_letter_code
_entity_poly.pdbx_strand_id
1 'polypeptide(L)'
;MDIKISEINIFPIAQRETLLGFGSFVINNRLRISGIALHSTTEGRIKLVFPAKKIGSGYHFYCRPTNTETYEFIRSKIEEKAKELGLFDL
;
A
#
# COMPACT_ATOMS: atom_id res chain seq x y z
N MET A 1 -16.53 3.59 -8.54
CA MET A 1 -16.08 2.46 -7.72
C MET A 1 -16.71 2.56 -6.33
N ASP A 2 -17.27 1.48 -5.86
CA ASP A 2 -18.08 1.48 -4.63
C ASP A 2 -17.28 1.26 -3.36
N ILE A 3 -16.00 1.60 -3.37
CA ILE A 3 -15.19 1.49 -2.16
C ILE A 3 -14.71 2.85 -1.73
N LYS A 4 -14.69 3.04 -0.41
CA LYS A 4 -14.21 4.25 0.22
C LYS A 4 -12.97 3.90 1.04
N ILE A 5 -11.89 4.62 0.79
CA ILE A 5 -10.64 4.46 1.53
C ILE A 5 -10.50 5.66 2.48
N SER A 6 -10.26 5.38 3.74
CA SER A 6 -10.13 6.41 4.76
C SER A 6 -9.11 5.99 5.81
N GLU A 7 -8.80 6.88 6.75
CA GLU A 7 -7.87 6.64 7.85
C GLU A 7 -6.57 5.99 7.38
N ILE A 8 -5.96 6.60 6.36
CA ILE A 8 -4.70 6.12 5.82
C ILE A 8 -3.59 6.51 6.77
N ASN A 9 -2.84 5.51 7.24
CA ASN A 9 -1.65 5.71 8.07
C ASN A 9 -0.44 5.22 7.30
N ILE A 10 0.64 6.01 7.33
CA ILE A 10 1.88 5.64 6.67
C ILE A 10 2.99 5.68 7.72
N PHE A 11 3.74 4.59 7.81
CA PHE A 11 4.83 4.43 8.78
C PHE A 11 6.14 4.34 7.99
N PRO A 12 6.82 5.48 7.76
CA PRO A 12 8.07 5.47 7.02
C PRO A 12 9.17 4.79 7.84
N ILE A 13 10.08 4.15 7.12
CA ILE A 13 11.28 3.55 7.73
C ILE A 13 12.51 4.13 7.04
N ALA A 14 13.70 3.87 7.60
CA ALA A 14 14.92 4.16 6.90
C ALA A 14 14.93 3.29 5.64
N GLN A 15 15.02 3.91 4.47
CA GLN A 15 14.88 3.20 3.20
C GLN A 15 15.91 2.07 3.08
N ARG A 16 15.42 0.89 2.69
CA ARG A 16 16.26 -0.29 2.43
C ARG A 16 15.91 -0.77 1.04
N GLU A 17 16.84 -0.60 0.10
CA GLU A 17 16.62 -0.88 -1.32
C GLU A 17 15.40 -0.10 -1.81
N THR A 18 14.30 -0.76 -2.16
CA THR A 18 13.09 -0.08 -2.61
C THR A 18 12.05 0.11 -1.51
N LEU A 19 12.24 -0.53 -0.36
CA LEU A 19 11.23 -0.46 0.71
C LEU A 19 11.27 0.91 1.40
N LEU A 20 10.14 1.61 1.37
CA LEU A 20 9.99 2.94 1.94
C LEU A 20 9.32 2.94 3.31
N GLY A 21 8.47 1.96 3.56
CA GLY A 21 7.72 1.89 4.81
C GLY A 21 6.51 0.99 4.66
N PHE A 22 5.56 1.18 5.58
CA PHE A 22 4.34 0.37 5.61
C PHE A 22 3.13 1.27 5.70
N GLY A 23 2.01 0.78 5.23
CA GLY A 23 0.76 1.52 5.26
C GLY A 23 -0.40 0.71 5.78
N SER A 24 -1.44 1.41 6.21
CA SER A 24 -2.72 0.82 6.56
C SER A 24 -3.83 1.78 6.15
N PHE A 25 -5.02 1.25 6.00
CA PHE A 25 -6.19 2.07 5.68
C PHE A 25 -7.46 1.35 6.12
N VAL A 26 -8.55 2.10 6.18
CA VAL A 26 -9.87 1.54 6.45
C VAL A 26 -10.65 1.53 5.15
N ILE A 27 -11.31 0.42 4.87
CA ILE A 27 -12.15 0.27 3.69
C ILE A 27 -13.61 0.27 4.12
N ASN A 28 -14.41 1.13 3.48
CA ASN A 28 -15.86 1.23 3.71
C ASN A 28 -16.25 1.40 5.18
N ASN A 29 -15.43 2.08 5.97
CA ASN A 29 -15.63 2.29 7.41
C ASN A 29 -15.83 0.98 8.19
N ARG A 30 -15.39 -0.15 7.65
CA ARG A 30 -15.70 -1.46 8.24
C ARG A 30 -14.48 -2.32 8.53
N LEU A 31 -13.42 -2.16 7.75
CA LEU A 31 -12.29 -3.08 7.86
C LEU A 31 -10.98 -2.33 7.70
N ARG A 32 -10.05 -2.52 8.64
CA ARG A 32 -8.70 -1.97 8.52
C ARG A 32 -7.79 -3.03 7.92
N ILE A 33 -7.12 -2.64 6.86
CA ILE A 33 -6.09 -3.45 6.21
C ILE A 33 -4.74 -2.86 6.61
N SER A 34 -3.85 -3.70 7.14
CA SER A 34 -2.55 -3.27 7.64
C SER A 34 -1.42 -4.10 7.03
N GLY A 35 -0.18 -3.67 7.27
CA GLY A 35 0.98 -4.43 6.83
C GLY A 35 1.25 -4.35 5.33
N ILE A 36 0.79 -3.29 4.68
CA ILE A 36 1.03 -3.11 3.25
C ILE A 36 2.40 -2.48 3.09
N ALA A 37 3.30 -3.16 2.38
CA ALA A 37 4.64 -2.63 2.12
C ALA A 37 4.59 -1.61 0.98
N LEU A 38 5.27 -0.48 1.19
CA LEU A 38 5.35 0.59 0.20
C LEU A 38 6.74 0.57 -0.40
N HIS A 39 6.83 0.39 -1.69
CA HIS A 39 8.10 0.34 -2.41
C HIS A 39 8.20 1.48 -3.43
N SER A 40 9.40 1.97 -3.65
CA SER A 40 9.65 2.94 -4.71
C SER A 40 9.78 2.22 -6.05
N THR A 41 9.38 2.91 -7.12
CA THR A 41 9.59 2.42 -8.48
C THR A 41 10.67 3.24 -9.14
N THR A 42 11.15 2.78 -10.29
CA THR A 42 12.15 3.52 -11.08
C THR A 42 11.62 4.85 -11.61
N GLU A 43 10.30 5.01 -11.62
CA GLU A 43 9.65 6.23 -12.10
C GLU A 43 9.34 7.21 -10.96
N GLY A 44 9.82 6.94 -9.75
CA GLY A 44 9.57 7.80 -8.61
C GLY A 44 8.15 7.71 -8.06
N ARG A 45 7.50 6.57 -8.28
CA ARG A 45 6.12 6.32 -7.82
C ARG A 45 6.13 5.29 -6.69
N ILE A 46 4.98 5.02 -6.15
CA ILE A 46 4.80 4.03 -5.09
C ILE A 46 4.16 2.77 -5.65
N LYS A 47 4.72 1.62 -5.26
CA LYS A 47 4.14 0.32 -5.54
C LYS A 47 3.75 -0.31 -4.20
N LEU A 48 2.56 -0.91 -4.15
CA LEU A 48 2.08 -1.60 -2.95
C LEU A 48 2.34 -3.09 -3.05
N VAL A 49 2.78 -3.68 -1.93
CA VAL A 49 2.88 -5.13 -1.80
C VAL A 49 2.01 -5.52 -0.62
N PHE A 50 0.94 -6.23 -0.89
CA PHE A 50 0.00 -6.65 0.14
C PHE A 50 0.57 -7.81 0.95
N PRO A 51 0.16 -7.95 2.22
CA PRO A 51 0.76 -8.96 3.10
C PRO A 51 0.49 -10.37 2.60
N ALA A 52 1.55 -11.18 2.62
CA ALA A 52 1.52 -12.53 2.12
C ALA A 52 2.41 -13.43 2.97
N LYS A 53 2.12 -14.72 2.92
CA LYS A 53 2.94 -15.73 3.57
C LYS A 53 3.56 -16.62 2.50
N LYS A 54 4.86 -16.88 2.61
CA LYS A 54 5.52 -17.82 1.71
C LYS A 54 5.21 -19.25 2.13
N ILE A 55 4.69 -20.03 1.20
CA ILE A 55 4.40 -21.46 1.43
C ILE A 55 5.02 -22.23 0.27
N GLY A 56 6.03 -23.06 0.58
CA GLY A 56 6.77 -23.76 -0.46
C GLY A 56 7.46 -22.77 -1.39
N SER A 57 7.22 -22.89 -2.70
CA SER A 57 7.79 -22.00 -3.72
C SER A 57 6.85 -20.85 -4.08
N GLY A 58 5.68 -20.75 -3.46
CA GLY A 58 4.69 -19.71 -3.78
C GLY A 58 4.34 -18.84 -2.60
N TYR A 59 3.45 -17.88 -2.84
CA TYR A 59 2.97 -16.96 -1.84
C TYR A 59 1.45 -17.07 -1.70
N HIS A 60 0.97 -16.98 -0.45
CA HIS A 60 -0.44 -16.87 -0.15
C HIS A 60 -0.69 -15.50 0.46
N PHE A 61 -1.50 -14.68 -0.20
CA PHE A 61 -1.84 -13.37 0.32
C PHE A 61 -2.89 -13.49 1.41
N TYR A 62 -2.68 -12.76 2.52
CA TYR A 62 -3.71 -12.64 3.55
C TYR A 62 -4.88 -11.82 3.04
N CYS A 63 -4.58 -10.81 2.21
CA CYS A 63 -5.58 -10.01 1.52
C CYS A 63 -4.91 -9.36 0.32
N ARG A 64 -5.68 -9.09 -0.72
CA ARG A 64 -5.20 -8.34 -1.88
C ARG A 64 -6.39 -7.88 -2.71
N PRO A 65 -6.22 -6.82 -3.52
CA PRO A 65 -7.25 -6.45 -4.48
C PRO A 65 -7.47 -7.58 -5.48
N THR A 66 -8.70 -7.71 -5.94
CA THR A 66 -9.06 -8.78 -6.87
C THR A 66 -8.83 -8.42 -8.33
N ASN A 67 -8.56 -7.14 -8.60
CA ASN A 67 -8.31 -6.68 -9.98
C ASN A 67 -7.43 -5.44 -9.97
N THR A 68 -6.92 -5.10 -11.16
CA THR A 68 -6.01 -3.98 -11.33
C THR A 68 -6.65 -2.62 -11.02
N GLU A 69 -7.91 -2.45 -11.37
CA GLU A 69 -8.63 -1.20 -11.11
C GLU A 69 -8.69 -0.89 -9.63
N THR A 70 -9.03 -1.88 -8.82
CA THR A 70 -9.08 -1.72 -7.35
C THR A 70 -7.69 -1.45 -6.79
N TYR A 71 -6.69 -2.18 -7.25
CA TYR A 71 -5.31 -1.96 -6.84
C TYR A 71 -4.87 -0.53 -7.12
N GLU A 72 -5.08 -0.03 -8.33
CA GLU A 72 -4.68 1.32 -8.71
C GLU A 72 -5.43 2.39 -7.92
N PHE A 73 -6.71 2.15 -7.62
CA PHE A 73 -7.47 3.07 -6.80
C PHE A 73 -6.85 3.20 -5.40
N ILE A 74 -6.57 2.07 -4.74
CA ILE A 74 -5.95 2.06 -3.42
C ILE A 74 -4.56 2.68 -3.47
N ARG A 75 -3.74 2.28 -4.44
CA ARG A 75 -2.39 2.79 -4.61
C ARG A 75 -2.38 4.31 -4.74
N SER A 76 -3.27 4.85 -5.58
CA SER A 76 -3.33 6.29 -5.81
C SER A 76 -3.72 7.04 -4.55
N LYS A 77 -4.62 6.49 -3.73
CA LYS A 77 -5.02 7.13 -2.48
C LYS A 77 -3.87 7.17 -1.47
N ILE A 78 -3.11 6.08 -1.38
CA ILE A 78 -1.96 6.03 -0.48
C ILE A 78 -0.86 6.98 -0.97
N GLU A 79 -0.59 7.01 -2.27
CA GLU A 79 0.40 7.91 -2.84
C GLU A 79 0.02 9.38 -2.64
N GLU A 80 -1.26 9.70 -2.82
CA GLU A 80 -1.78 11.04 -2.57
C GLU A 80 -1.56 11.45 -1.11
N LYS A 81 -1.81 10.54 -0.17
CA LYS A 81 -1.59 10.79 1.25
C LYS A 81 -0.11 11.00 1.54
N ALA A 82 0.76 10.21 0.93
CA ALA A 82 2.21 10.36 1.10
C ALA A 82 2.68 11.73 0.60
N LYS A 83 2.19 12.20 -0.53
CA LYS A 83 2.49 13.53 -1.04
C LYS A 83 2.00 14.62 -0.10
N GLU A 84 0.78 14.47 0.40
CA GLU A 84 0.18 15.41 1.35
C GLU A 84 1.02 15.55 2.61
N LEU A 85 1.60 14.44 3.07
CA LEU A 85 2.46 14.41 4.25
C LEU A 85 3.92 14.78 3.95
N GLY A 86 4.25 15.00 2.69
CA GLY A 86 5.63 15.34 2.29
C GLY A 86 6.60 14.18 2.41
N LEU A 87 6.11 12.94 2.28
CA LEU A 87 6.95 11.76 2.43
C LEU A 87 7.54 11.31 1.10
N PHE A 88 8.71 10.67 1.18
CA PHE A 88 9.36 9.91 0.08
C PHE A 88 9.74 10.75 -1.13
N ASP A 89 9.82 12.07 -1.00
CA ASP A 89 10.17 12.97 -2.11
C ASP A 89 9.30 12.80 -3.35
N LEU A 90 8.04 12.53 -3.14
CA LEU A 90 7.08 12.37 -4.24
C LEU A 90 6.62 13.71 -4.82
#